data_3e74b8ed36e526961ac27da59c137c5a
#
_entry.id   3e74b8ed36e526961ac27da59c137c5a
#
_cell.length_a   1.000
_cell.length_b   1.000
_cell.length_c   1.000
_cell.angle_alpha   90.00
_cell.angle_beta   90.00
_cell.angle_gamma   90.00
#
_symmetry.space_group_name_H-M   'P 1'
#
loop_
_entity.id
_entity.type
_entity.pdbx_description
1 polymer ?
#
loop_
_entity_poly.entity_id
_entity_poly.type
_entity_poly.pdbx_seq_one_letter_code
_entity_poly.pdbx_strand_id
1 'polypeptide(L)'
;LWGCALAAALLLTSCGKNNAGSSGSGSMSGAASGSSSASQTTAAWKTGLGVITEASEEDRTGSIELVAAAVLLDGDGKISGVKLDELETTFSAGGDGAVNLPKDYRTKRQKGDDYPLAAASSLKKGWAEQADAFADYLIGKTPEEVSMLKLDNDGRATDADLLSGCTIAVDRYRDAISKACSSAKVLGAAKGDRVSLGIEAVNATSDVTATDDKDVNAGIDVSMVAVT
;
A
#
# COMPACT_ATOMS: atom_id res chain seq x y z
N LEU A 1 -15.38 9.64 30.90
CA LEU A 1 -14.33 9.70 29.86
C LEU A 1 -13.99 8.28 29.45
N TRP A 2 -14.52 7.82 28.34
CA TRP A 2 -14.26 6.50 27.78
C TRP A 2 -13.18 6.65 26.72
N GLY A 3 -12.01 6.11 26.94
CA GLY A 3 -10.94 6.06 25.96
C GLY A 3 -10.88 4.67 25.38
N CYS A 4 -11.18 4.48 24.11
CA CYS A 4 -10.79 3.29 23.36
C CYS A 4 -9.34 3.46 22.89
N ALA A 5 -8.42 2.65 23.36
CA ALA A 5 -7.09 2.63 22.79
C ALA A 5 -7.09 1.68 21.59
N LEU A 6 -6.88 2.21 20.39
CA LEU A 6 -6.68 1.40 19.16
C LEU A 6 -5.21 1.07 19.00
N ALA A 7 -4.86 -0.21 19.07
CA ALA A 7 -3.53 -0.69 18.76
C ALA A 7 -3.55 -1.42 17.42
N ALA A 8 -2.88 -0.87 16.41
CA ALA A 8 -2.62 -1.56 15.15
C ALA A 8 -1.26 -2.24 15.22
N ALA A 9 -1.21 -3.57 15.26
CA ALA A 9 0.03 -4.34 15.18
C ALA A 9 0.29 -4.75 13.73
N LEU A 10 1.36 -4.22 13.14
CA LEU A 10 1.84 -4.62 11.82
C LEU A 10 2.98 -5.64 11.97
N LEU A 11 2.74 -6.87 11.58
CA LEU A 11 3.78 -7.90 11.44
C LEU A 11 4.26 -7.93 9.98
N LEU A 12 5.44 -7.38 9.75
CA LEU A 12 6.13 -7.48 8.45
C LEU A 12 6.99 -8.75 8.45
N THR A 13 6.50 -9.81 7.82
CA THR A 13 7.29 -11.03 7.58
C THR A 13 8.06 -10.90 6.27
N SER A 14 9.37 -10.67 6.36
CA SER A 14 10.29 -10.70 5.22
C SER A 14 10.86 -12.12 5.11
N CYS A 15 10.48 -12.89 4.11
CA CYS A 15 11.14 -14.15 3.75
C CYS A 15 12.41 -13.87 2.95
N GLY A 16 13.54 -13.76 3.63
CA GLY A 16 14.87 -13.76 3.00
C GLY A 16 15.47 -15.15 3.02
N LYS A 17 15.67 -15.77 1.85
CA LYS A 17 16.51 -16.98 1.72
C LYS A 17 17.96 -16.57 1.68
N ASN A 18 18.69 -16.87 2.75
CA ASN A 18 20.15 -16.84 2.76
C ASN A 18 20.70 -18.09 2.05
N ASN A 19 21.41 -17.91 0.97
CA ASN A 19 22.22 -18.98 0.35
C ASN A 19 23.70 -18.66 0.62
N ALA A 20 24.29 -19.40 1.55
CA ALA A 20 25.72 -19.39 1.82
C ALA A 20 26.40 -20.38 0.86
N GLY A 21 27.33 -19.91 0.07
CA GLY A 21 28.15 -20.71 -0.86
C GLY A 21 29.62 -20.29 -0.83
N SER A 22 30.35 -21.09 -0.14
CA SER A 22 31.75 -21.55 -0.20
C SER A 22 32.76 -20.87 -1.12
N SER A 23 33.89 -20.58 -0.50
CA SER A 23 35.17 -20.15 -1.04
C SER A 23 35.84 -21.19 -1.94
N GLY A 24 36.44 -20.70 -3.06
CA GLY A 24 37.36 -21.43 -3.90
C GLY A 24 38.44 -20.49 -4.47
N SER A 25 39.64 -20.63 -3.94
CA SER A 25 40.86 -19.93 -4.37
C SER A 25 41.42 -20.56 -5.64
N GLY A 26 41.78 -19.76 -6.65
CA GLY A 26 42.44 -20.21 -7.86
C GLY A 26 43.07 -19.05 -8.63
N SER A 27 44.38 -18.86 -8.41
CA SER A 27 45.25 -17.94 -9.17
C SER A 27 45.54 -18.52 -10.54
N MET A 28 45.39 -17.74 -11.63
CA MET A 28 46.19 -17.85 -12.86
C MET A 28 46.21 -16.52 -13.65
N SER A 29 47.43 -16.04 -13.89
CA SER A 29 47.75 -14.92 -14.75
C SER A 29 47.44 -15.24 -16.21
N GLY A 30 46.91 -14.28 -16.95
CA GLY A 30 46.78 -14.28 -18.38
C GLY A 30 46.42 -12.88 -18.88
N ALA A 31 47.42 -12.15 -19.38
CA ALA A 31 47.19 -10.87 -20.04
C ALA A 31 46.58 -11.14 -21.43
N ALA A 32 45.46 -10.52 -21.72
CA ALA A 32 44.96 -10.31 -23.06
C ALA A 32 44.27 -8.95 -23.17
N SER A 33 44.83 -8.09 -24.00
CA SER A 33 44.23 -6.89 -24.54
C SER A 33 42.88 -7.20 -25.14
N GLY A 34 41.88 -6.45 -24.79
CA GLY A 34 40.58 -6.59 -25.43
C GLY A 34 39.57 -5.60 -24.93
N SER A 35 39.34 -4.57 -25.71
CA SER A 35 38.10 -3.85 -25.88
C SER A 35 37.27 -3.61 -24.60
N SER A 36 37.38 -2.42 -24.07
CA SER A 36 36.43 -1.89 -23.08
C SER A 36 35.06 -1.74 -23.74
N SER A 37 34.30 -2.84 -23.80
CA SER A 37 32.84 -2.75 -23.81
C SER A 37 32.46 -2.12 -22.51
N ALA A 38 32.10 -0.84 -22.54
CA ALA A 38 31.36 -0.22 -21.46
C ALA A 38 30.09 -1.07 -21.28
N SER A 39 30.10 -1.98 -20.31
CA SER A 39 28.87 -2.55 -19.79
C SER A 39 28.06 -1.36 -19.29
N GLN A 40 27.10 -0.94 -20.08
CA GLN A 40 26.04 -0.10 -19.56
C GLN A 40 25.39 -0.94 -18.43
N THR A 41 25.75 -0.63 -17.21
CA THR A 41 25.07 -1.12 -16.03
C THR A 41 23.68 -0.52 -16.12
N THR A 42 22.74 -1.22 -16.75
CA THR A 42 21.33 -0.83 -16.66
C THR A 42 21.01 -0.79 -15.17
N ALA A 43 20.66 0.39 -14.68
CA ALA A 43 20.34 0.53 -13.27
C ALA A 43 19.22 -0.45 -12.91
N ALA A 44 19.36 -1.11 -11.76
CA ALA A 44 18.48 -2.22 -11.39
C ALA A 44 17.08 -1.72 -11.07
N TRP A 45 16.07 -2.45 -11.51
CA TRP A 45 14.69 -2.22 -11.16
C TRP A 45 14.46 -2.50 -9.68
N LYS A 46 13.52 -1.76 -9.08
CA LYS A 46 13.26 -1.84 -7.63
C LYS A 46 11.78 -2.04 -7.38
N THR A 47 11.46 -2.87 -6.39
CA THR A 47 10.09 -3.07 -5.89
C THR A 47 9.99 -2.50 -4.49
N GLY A 48 8.91 -1.76 -4.21
CA GLY A 48 8.63 -1.18 -2.90
C GLY A 48 7.21 -1.41 -2.44
N LEU A 49 7.04 -1.44 -1.13
CA LEU A 49 5.75 -1.50 -0.44
C LEU A 49 5.65 -0.34 0.54
N GLY A 50 4.58 0.43 0.45
CA GLY A 50 4.26 1.52 1.37
C GLY A 50 2.89 1.33 1.98
N VAL A 51 2.76 1.64 3.27
CA VAL A 51 1.52 1.48 4.03
C VAL A 51 1.28 2.72 4.87
N ILE A 52 0.08 3.26 4.80
CA ILE A 52 -0.43 4.31 5.68
C ILE A 52 -1.58 3.72 6.48
N THR A 53 -1.56 3.92 7.78
CA THR A 53 -2.62 3.47 8.68
C THR A 53 -3.12 4.66 9.48
N GLU A 54 -4.42 4.76 9.61
CA GLU A 54 -5.10 5.73 10.46
C GLU A 54 -6.09 4.99 11.36
N ALA A 55 -6.19 5.44 12.59
CA ALA A 55 -7.20 4.98 13.53
C ALA A 55 -7.88 6.20 14.12
N SER A 56 -9.20 6.16 14.19
CA SER A 56 -9.99 7.22 14.80
C SER A 56 -11.04 6.64 15.75
N GLU A 57 -11.49 7.46 16.67
CA GLU A 57 -12.47 7.11 17.67
C GLU A 57 -13.42 8.27 17.87
N GLU A 58 -14.71 7.99 17.85
CA GLU A 58 -15.77 8.93 18.14
C GLU A 58 -16.95 8.18 18.78
N ASP A 59 -17.42 8.64 19.94
CA ASP A 59 -18.65 8.16 20.60
C ASP A 59 -18.84 6.62 20.59
N ARG A 60 -18.01 5.81 21.11
CA ARG A 60 -18.11 4.34 21.09
C ARG A 60 -17.97 3.70 19.71
N THR A 61 -17.52 4.46 18.73
CA THR A 61 -17.20 3.94 17.40
C THR A 61 -15.73 4.16 17.14
N GLY A 62 -15.02 3.10 16.78
CA GLY A 62 -13.63 3.17 16.32
C GLY A 62 -13.54 2.78 14.87
N SER A 63 -12.71 3.44 14.10
CA SER A 63 -12.40 3.03 12.73
C SER A 63 -10.90 2.81 12.54
N ILE A 64 -10.57 1.86 11.70
CA ILE A 64 -9.20 1.60 11.25
C ILE A 64 -9.23 1.66 9.72
N GLU A 65 -8.38 2.52 9.18
CA GLU A 65 -8.17 2.64 7.76
C GLU A 65 -6.71 2.33 7.43
N LEU A 66 -6.51 1.56 6.37
CA LEU A 66 -5.19 1.16 5.90
C LEU A 66 -5.15 1.31 4.38
N VAL A 67 -4.23 2.13 3.90
CA VAL A 67 -3.91 2.26 2.48
C VAL A 67 -2.57 1.58 2.24
N ALA A 68 -2.51 0.69 1.25
CA ALA A 68 -1.27 0.05 0.81
C ALA A 68 -0.99 0.35 -0.66
N ALA A 69 0.28 0.57 -0.97
CA ALA A 69 0.79 0.78 -2.31
C ALA A 69 1.99 -0.14 -2.58
N ALA A 70 1.93 -0.89 -3.68
CA ALA A 70 3.09 -1.56 -4.24
C ALA A 70 3.56 -0.79 -5.47
N VAL A 71 4.87 -0.54 -5.58
CA VAL A 71 5.47 0.18 -6.70
C VAL A 71 6.57 -0.63 -7.36
N LEU A 72 6.70 -0.46 -8.67
CA LEU A 72 7.82 -0.91 -9.47
C LEU A 72 8.51 0.33 -10.05
N LEU A 73 9.79 0.51 -9.73
CA LEU A 73 10.64 1.56 -10.29
C LEU A 73 11.56 0.96 -11.33
N ASP A 74 11.66 1.64 -12.47
CA ASP A 74 12.59 1.26 -13.54
C ASP A 74 14.04 1.64 -13.20
N GLY A 75 14.96 1.35 -14.12
CA GLY A 75 16.38 1.65 -13.96
C GLY A 75 16.70 3.14 -13.87
N ASP A 76 15.83 4.02 -14.32
CA ASP A 76 15.95 5.47 -14.22
C ASP A 76 15.30 6.03 -12.96
N GLY A 77 14.72 5.16 -12.12
CA GLY A 77 14.02 5.53 -10.88
C GLY A 77 12.61 6.05 -11.11
N LYS A 78 12.05 5.89 -12.31
CA LYS A 78 10.69 6.28 -12.61
C LYS A 78 9.71 5.15 -12.31
N ILE A 79 8.48 5.52 -12.00
CA ILE A 79 7.39 4.57 -11.77
C ILE A 79 7.08 3.83 -13.06
N SER A 80 7.20 2.52 -13.04
CA SER A 80 6.83 1.59 -14.11
C SER A 80 5.57 0.80 -13.80
N GLY A 81 5.18 0.74 -12.54
CA GLY A 81 3.95 0.10 -12.10
C GLY A 81 3.55 0.53 -10.70
N VAL A 82 2.24 0.62 -10.48
CA VAL A 82 1.63 0.86 -9.16
C VAL A 82 0.44 -0.05 -8.98
N LYS A 83 0.28 -0.59 -7.78
CA LYS A 83 -0.97 -1.20 -7.33
C LYS A 83 -1.35 -0.62 -5.99
N LEU A 84 -2.62 -0.25 -5.86
CA LEU A 84 -3.21 0.34 -4.68
C LEU A 84 -4.32 -0.56 -4.15
N ASP A 85 -4.44 -0.62 -2.84
CA ASP A 85 -5.62 -1.17 -2.18
C ASP A 85 -5.85 -0.47 -0.84
N GLU A 86 -7.07 -0.55 -0.34
CA GLU A 86 -7.48 0.08 0.90
C GLU A 86 -8.42 -0.83 1.68
N LEU A 87 -8.13 -0.96 2.97
CA LEU A 87 -8.99 -1.58 3.96
C LEU A 87 -9.60 -0.50 4.85
N GLU A 88 -10.90 -0.60 5.07
CA GLU A 88 -11.65 0.25 6.00
C GLU A 88 -12.54 -0.63 6.85
N THR A 89 -12.40 -0.55 8.18
CA THR A 89 -13.20 -1.29 9.15
C THR A 89 -13.70 -0.37 10.25
N THR A 90 -14.90 -0.66 10.75
CA THR A 90 -15.51 0.09 11.85
C THR A 90 -15.95 -0.87 12.93
N PHE A 91 -15.62 -0.54 14.16
CA PHE A 91 -16.01 -1.21 15.39
C PHE A 91 -16.95 -0.30 16.17
N SER A 92 -17.91 -0.86 16.89
CA SER A 92 -18.77 -0.06 17.76
C SER A 92 -19.06 -0.78 19.07
N ALA A 93 -19.25 -0.03 20.14
CA ALA A 93 -19.70 -0.57 21.42
C ALA A 93 -21.17 -0.19 21.66
N GLY A 94 -22.00 -1.17 21.99
CA GLY A 94 -23.39 -0.96 22.39
C GLY A 94 -23.52 -0.27 23.74
N GLY A 95 -24.74 0.15 24.08
CA GLY A 95 -25.04 0.74 25.40
C GLY A 95 -24.85 -0.23 26.57
N ASP A 96 -24.88 -1.52 26.29
CA ASP A 96 -24.59 -2.62 27.21
C ASP A 96 -23.11 -2.99 27.30
N GLY A 97 -22.25 -2.27 26.58
CA GLY A 97 -20.80 -2.50 26.52
C GLY A 97 -20.39 -3.60 25.54
N ALA A 98 -21.32 -4.28 24.87
CA ALA A 98 -20.98 -5.30 23.88
C ALA A 98 -20.32 -4.67 22.65
N VAL A 99 -19.21 -5.27 22.17
CA VAL A 99 -18.49 -4.79 21.00
C VAL A 99 -19.03 -5.46 19.75
N ASN A 100 -19.47 -4.66 18.79
CA ASN A 100 -19.86 -5.10 17.47
C ASN A 100 -18.64 -5.12 16.56
N LEU A 101 -18.21 -6.30 16.17
CA LEU A 101 -17.09 -6.52 15.27
C LEU A 101 -17.56 -6.40 13.81
N PRO A 102 -16.68 -5.91 12.89
CA PRO A 102 -16.95 -5.97 11.46
C PRO A 102 -17.19 -7.42 11.02
N LYS A 103 -18.11 -7.59 10.09
CA LYS A 103 -18.39 -8.91 9.49
C LYS A 103 -17.61 -9.14 8.20
N ASP A 104 -17.04 -8.08 7.64
CA ASP A 104 -16.36 -8.07 6.36
C ASP A 104 -15.03 -7.33 6.50
N TYR A 105 -13.94 -8.05 6.32
CA TYR A 105 -12.57 -7.54 6.36
C TYR A 105 -11.94 -7.46 4.96
N ARG A 106 -12.76 -7.59 3.91
CA ARG A 106 -12.29 -7.41 2.53
C ARG A 106 -11.87 -5.96 2.29
N THR A 107 -10.81 -5.79 1.52
CA THR A 107 -10.38 -4.47 1.01
C THR A 107 -11.40 -3.88 0.03
N LYS A 108 -11.27 -2.60 -0.30
CA LYS A 108 -12.14 -1.95 -1.31
C LYS A 108 -12.03 -2.64 -2.66
N ARG A 109 -10.83 -3.09 -3.04
CA ARG A 109 -10.63 -3.85 -4.29
C ARG A 109 -11.29 -5.24 -4.24
N GLN A 110 -11.17 -5.94 -3.12
CA GLN A 110 -11.81 -7.25 -2.93
C GLN A 110 -13.35 -7.16 -2.87
N LYS A 111 -13.89 -6.06 -2.38
CA LYS A 111 -15.34 -5.78 -2.38
C LYS A 111 -15.85 -5.56 -3.81
N GLY A 112 -15.03 -5.01 -4.71
CA GLY A 112 -15.45 -4.74 -6.07
C GLY A 112 -16.74 -3.91 -6.12
N ASP A 113 -17.78 -4.44 -6.77
CA ASP A 113 -19.08 -3.77 -6.89
C ASP A 113 -19.88 -3.72 -5.58
N ASP A 114 -19.53 -4.53 -4.57
CA ASP A 114 -20.12 -4.45 -3.23
C ASP A 114 -19.69 -3.15 -2.50
N TYR A 115 -18.62 -2.48 -2.96
CA TYR A 115 -18.25 -1.15 -2.49
C TYR A 115 -18.97 -0.08 -3.31
N PRO A 116 -19.93 0.68 -2.72
CA PRO A 116 -20.97 1.39 -3.48
C PRO A 116 -20.50 2.70 -4.13
N LEU A 117 -19.21 2.84 -4.47
CA LEU A 117 -18.67 4.09 -5.02
C LEU A 117 -19.24 4.42 -6.41
N ALA A 118 -19.44 3.42 -7.29
CA ALA A 118 -19.93 3.67 -8.64
C ALA A 118 -21.28 4.38 -8.67
N ALA A 119 -22.16 4.08 -7.72
CA ALA A 119 -23.47 4.73 -7.59
C ALA A 119 -23.36 6.20 -7.17
N ALA A 120 -22.39 6.52 -6.29
CA ALA A 120 -22.17 7.86 -5.74
C ALA A 120 -21.26 8.72 -6.64
N SER A 121 -20.35 8.11 -7.40
CA SER A 121 -19.38 8.80 -8.23
C SER A 121 -20.02 9.47 -9.47
N SER A 122 -19.58 10.70 -9.77
CA SER A 122 -19.97 11.39 -11.00
C SER A 122 -19.48 10.66 -12.26
N LEU A 123 -18.37 9.93 -12.18
CA LEU A 123 -17.81 9.13 -13.26
C LEU A 123 -18.53 7.80 -13.46
N LYS A 124 -19.40 7.38 -12.51
CA LYS A 124 -20.03 6.05 -12.49
C LYS A 124 -19.04 4.90 -12.54
N LYS A 125 -17.82 5.14 -12.05
CA LYS A 125 -16.74 4.17 -11.93
C LYS A 125 -16.61 3.70 -10.48
N GLY A 126 -16.31 2.41 -10.30
CA GLY A 126 -16.02 1.81 -9.00
C GLY A 126 -14.68 2.28 -8.44
N TRP A 127 -14.41 1.92 -7.19
CA TRP A 127 -13.18 2.31 -6.51
C TRP A 127 -11.93 1.78 -7.23
N ALA A 128 -11.94 0.50 -7.61
CA ALA A 128 -10.80 -0.13 -8.28
C ALA A 128 -10.45 0.54 -9.61
N GLU A 129 -11.48 0.91 -10.40
CA GLU A 129 -11.29 1.60 -11.69
C GLU A 129 -10.66 2.99 -11.49
N GLN A 130 -11.10 3.72 -10.46
CA GLN A 130 -10.55 5.06 -10.18
C GLN A 130 -9.15 4.98 -9.57
N ALA A 131 -8.88 4.01 -8.71
CA ALA A 131 -7.54 3.75 -8.17
C ALA A 131 -6.55 3.30 -9.26
N ASP A 132 -6.99 2.48 -10.21
CA ASP A 132 -6.17 2.08 -11.37
C ASP A 132 -5.93 3.27 -12.31
N ALA A 133 -6.91 4.15 -12.54
CA ALA A 133 -6.72 5.37 -13.33
C ALA A 133 -5.69 6.32 -12.66
N PHE A 134 -5.70 6.43 -11.33
CA PHE A 134 -4.67 7.18 -10.61
C PHE A 134 -3.29 6.52 -10.76
N ALA A 135 -3.20 5.20 -10.60
CA ALA A 135 -1.96 4.45 -10.77
C ALA A 135 -1.38 4.61 -12.19
N ASP A 136 -2.21 4.52 -13.23
CA ASP A 136 -1.82 4.68 -14.63
C ASP A 136 -1.32 6.10 -14.93
N TYR A 137 -1.93 7.13 -14.34
CA TYR A 137 -1.49 8.53 -14.45
C TYR A 137 -0.07 8.74 -13.91
N LEU A 138 0.39 7.90 -12.98
CA LEU A 138 1.71 8.00 -12.35
C LEU A 138 2.81 7.32 -13.15
N ILE A 139 2.50 6.49 -14.15
CA ILE A 139 3.50 5.79 -14.95
C ILE A 139 4.42 6.79 -15.66
N GLY A 140 5.72 6.58 -15.53
CA GLY A 140 6.77 7.43 -16.08
C GLY A 140 7.14 8.66 -15.23
N LYS A 141 6.41 8.95 -14.15
CA LYS A 141 6.75 10.01 -13.19
C LYS A 141 7.83 9.55 -12.23
N THR A 142 8.58 10.52 -11.71
CA THR A 142 9.52 10.30 -10.60
C THR A 142 8.79 10.33 -9.26
N PRO A 143 9.37 9.78 -8.18
CA PRO A 143 8.83 9.90 -6.83
C PRO A 143 8.61 11.35 -6.38
N GLU A 144 9.49 12.26 -6.79
CA GLU A 144 9.40 13.70 -6.51
C GLU A 144 8.17 14.31 -7.19
N GLU A 145 7.93 13.98 -8.47
CA GLU A 145 6.74 14.46 -9.21
C GLU A 145 5.45 13.97 -8.56
N VAL A 146 5.43 12.74 -8.03
CA VAL A 146 4.28 12.22 -7.27
C VAL A 146 4.04 13.00 -5.99
N SER A 147 5.09 13.28 -5.23
CA SER A 147 4.99 14.03 -3.96
C SER A 147 4.50 15.46 -4.17
N MET A 148 4.75 16.03 -5.35
CA MET A 148 4.38 17.40 -5.72
C MET A 148 3.02 17.50 -6.45
N LEU A 149 2.24 16.41 -6.54
CA LEU A 149 0.90 16.45 -7.12
C LEU A 149 0.04 17.49 -6.41
N LYS A 150 -0.59 18.36 -7.19
CA LYS A 150 -1.50 19.38 -6.66
C LYS A 150 -2.84 18.73 -6.33
N LEU A 151 -3.26 18.93 -5.08
CA LEU A 151 -4.54 18.45 -4.57
C LEU A 151 -5.36 19.65 -4.08
N ASP A 152 -6.67 19.49 -4.07
CA ASP A 152 -7.59 20.42 -3.41
C ASP A 152 -7.64 20.18 -1.89
N ASN A 153 -8.50 20.93 -1.20
CA ASN A 153 -8.66 20.82 0.26
C ASN A 153 -9.29 19.49 0.70
N ASP A 154 -9.92 18.77 -0.22
CA ASP A 154 -10.52 17.46 0.02
C ASP A 154 -9.58 16.31 -0.38
N GLY A 155 -8.32 16.60 -0.68
CA GLY A 155 -7.34 15.61 -1.10
C GLY A 155 -7.50 15.08 -2.54
N ARG A 156 -8.37 15.70 -3.34
CA ARG A 156 -8.59 15.30 -4.74
C ARG A 156 -7.59 15.97 -5.66
N ALA A 157 -7.22 15.27 -6.72
CA ALA A 157 -6.36 15.87 -7.74
C ALA A 157 -7.04 17.07 -8.43
N THR A 158 -6.24 18.06 -8.83
CA THR A 158 -6.71 19.22 -9.58
C THR A 158 -6.34 19.16 -11.07
N ASP A 159 -5.55 18.17 -11.47
CA ASP A 159 -5.16 17.94 -12.85
C ASP A 159 -6.32 17.39 -13.67
N ALA A 160 -6.62 18.02 -14.83
CA ALA A 160 -7.80 17.69 -15.64
C ALA A 160 -7.71 16.28 -16.26
N ASP A 161 -6.51 15.84 -16.63
CA ASP A 161 -6.30 14.52 -17.23
C ASP A 161 -6.61 13.42 -16.18
N LEU A 162 -6.13 13.62 -14.94
CA LEU A 162 -6.43 12.70 -13.86
C LEU A 162 -7.91 12.73 -13.46
N LEU A 163 -8.54 13.90 -13.39
CA LEU A 163 -9.96 14.05 -13.03
C LEU A 163 -10.89 13.33 -14.01
N SER A 164 -10.48 13.12 -15.25
CA SER A 164 -11.25 12.34 -16.23
C SER A 164 -11.39 10.86 -15.87
N GLY A 165 -10.50 10.35 -15.05
CA GLY A 165 -10.44 8.96 -14.63
C GLY A 165 -10.63 8.71 -13.13
N CYS A 166 -10.32 9.71 -12.29
CA CYS A 166 -10.28 9.57 -10.83
C CYS A 166 -10.76 10.86 -10.15
N THR A 167 -11.80 10.75 -9.33
CA THR A 167 -12.39 11.85 -8.55
C THR A 167 -12.39 11.57 -7.04
N ILE A 168 -11.83 10.43 -6.60
CA ILE A 168 -11.65 10.13 -5.19
C ILE A 168 -10.51 10.98 -4.60
N ALA A 169 -10.50 11.14 -3.27
CA ALA A 169 -9.35 11.69 -2.57
C ALA A 169 -8.14 10.77 -2.77
N VAL A 170 -6.99 11.35 -3.13
CA VAL A 170 -5.77 10.59 -3.48
C VAL A 170 -4.57 10.97 -2.60
N ASP A 171 -4.77 11.83 -1.63
CA ASP A 171 -3.72 12.29 -0.70
C ASP A 171 -3.05 11.13 0.02
N ARG A 172 -3.80 10.24 0.66
CA ARG A 172 -3.27 9.06 1.34
C ARG A 172 -2.65 8.04 0.38
N TYR A 173 -3.21 7.90 -0.82
CA TYR A 173 -2.61 7.04 -1.86
C TYR A 173 -1.28 7.60 -2.35
N ARG A 174 -1.20 8.92 -2.57
CA ARG A 174 0.06 9.61 -2.89
C ARG A 174 1.12 9.37 -1.81
N ASP A 175 0.74 9.47 -0.54
CA ASP A 175 1.65 9.29 0.59
C ASP A 175 2.09 7.83 0.74
N ALA A 176 1.19 6.86 0.53
CA ALA A 176 1.52 5.43 0.49
C ALA A 176 2.49 5.10 -0.66
N ILE A 177 2.26 5.67 -1.86
CA ILE A 177 3.15 5.51 -3.01
C ILE A 177 4.52 6.13 -2.73
N SER A 178 4.57 7.33 -2.18
CA SER A 178 5.82 7.99 -1.80
C SER A 178 6.63 7.15 -0.81
N LYS A 179 5.95 6.55 0.16
CA LYS A 179 6.55 5.62 1.13
C LYS A 179 7.04 4.33 0.46
N ALA A 180 6.27 3.79 -0.50
CA ALA A 180 6.67 2.63 -1.29
C ALA A 180 7.92 2.91 -2.13
N CYS A 181 7.98 4.07 -2.80
CA CYS A 181 9.16 4.50 -3.55
C CYS A 181 10.40 4.62 -2.65
N SER A 182 10.25 5.22 -1.46
CA SER A 182 11.35 5.39 -0.50
C SER A 182 11.86 4.07 0.06
N SER A 183 11.01 3.05 0.18
CA SER A 183 11.34 1.71 0.66
C SER A 183 11.85 0.77 -0.43
N ALA A 184 11.79 1.18 -1.71
CA ALA A 184 12.03 0.31 -2.85
C ALA A 184 13.45 -0.23 -2.90
N LYS A 185 13.57 -1.55 -3.14
CA LYS A 185 14.82 -2.31 -3.16
C LYS A 185 14.93 -3.14 -4.42
N VAL A 186 16.17 -3.47 -4.77
CA VAL A 186 16.48 -4.44 -5.85
C VAL A 186 16.14 -5.83 -5.33
N LEU A 187 15.05 -6.41 -5.84
CA LEU A 187 14.55 -7.72 -5.43
C LEU A 187 14.47 -8.71 -6.62
N GLY A 188 15.09 -8.37 -7.76
CA GLY A 188 15.12 -9.21 -8.94
C GLY A 188 14.16 -8.78 -10.06
N ALA A 189 13.42 -7.69 -9.86
CA ALA A 189 12.55 -7.16 -10.91
C ALA A 189 13.33 -6.71 -12.15
N ALA A 190 12.72 -6.86 -13.33
CA ALA A 190 13.30 -6.58 -14.63
C ALA A 190 12.32 -5.82 -15.55
N LYS A 191 12.82 -5.35 -16.66
CA LYS A 191 11.99 -4.68 -17.68
C LYS A 191 10.92 -5.62 -18.21
N GLY A 192 9.67 -5.18 -18.15
CA GLY A 192 8.50 -5.93 -18.60
C GLY A 192 7.74 -6.62 -17.46
N ASP A 193 8.30 -6.66 -16.26
CA ASP A 193 7.59 -7.17 -15.10
C ASP A 193 6.45 -6.25 -14.70
N ARG A 194 5.49 -6.81 -13.97
CA ARG A 194 4.35 -6.10 -13.40
C ARG A 194 4.34 -6.25 -11.91
N VAL A 195 3.92 -5.18 -11.21
CA VAL A 195 3.74 -5.23 -9.77
C VAL A 195 2.32 -5.68 -9.42
N SER A 196 2.21 -6.51 -8.39
CA SER A 196 0.95 -6.95 -7.78
C SER A 196 0.99 -6.70 -6.28
N LEU A 197 -0.18 -6.50 -5.68
CA LEU A 197 -0.38 -6.27 -4.25
C LEU A 197 -1.44 -7.23 -3.74
N GLY A 198 -1.12 -8.00 -2.70
CA GLY A 198 -2.06 -8.83 -1.95
C GLY A 198 -2.22 -8.30 -0.54
N ILE A 199 -3.44 -8.27 -0.03
CA ILE A 199 -3.78 -7.90 1.35
C ILE A 199 -4.77 -8.91 1.90
N GLU A 200 -4.52 -9.37 3.12
CA GLU A 200 -5.45 -10.17 3.90
C GLU A 200 -5.55 -9.56 5.31
N ALA A 201 -6.77 -9.42 5.80
CA ALA A 201 -7.04 -8.89 7.12
C ALA A 201 -7.99 -9.80 7.89
N VAL A 202 -7.71 -9.96 9.18
CA VAL A 202 -8.51 -10.75 10.11
C VAL A 202 -8.73 -10.00 11.42
N ASN A 203 -9.80 -10.35 12.13
CA ASN A 203 -10.04 -9.80 13.46
C ASN A 203 -8.94 -10.19 14.45
N ALA A 204 -8.41 -9.21 15.15
CA ALA A 204 -7.47 -9.39 16.26
C ALA A 204 -8.01 -8.84 17.59
N THR A 205 -9.29 -8.52 17.65
CA THR A 205 -9.93 -8.03 18.88
C THR A 205 -10.04 -9.16 19.89
N SER A 206 -9.43 -8.99 21.06
CA SER A 206 -9.47 -9.98 22.15
C SER A 206 -10.61 -9.71 23.13
N ASP A 207 -10.96 -8.46 23.34
CA ASP A 207 -11.99 -8.04 24.30
C ASP A 207 -13.27 -7.66 23.56
N VAL A 208 -14.38 -8.25 23.93
CA VAL A 208 -15.69 -8.06 23.28
C VAL A 208 -16.73 -7.42 24.17
N THR A 209 -16.33 -6.96 25.38
CA THR A 209 -17.21 -6.26 26.31
C THR A 209 -16.46 -5.14 27.00
N ALA A 210 -16.92 -3.91 26.81
CA ALA A 210 -16.46 -2.74 27.53
C ALA A 210 -17.26 -2.58 28.86
N THR A 211 -16.61 -2.07 29.90
CA THR A 211 -17.25 -1.71 31.16
C THR A 211 -16.83 -0.30 31.55
N ASP A 212 -17.46 0.27 32.58
CA ASP A 212 -17.09 1.61 33.08
C ASP A 212 -15.63 1.69 33.53
N ASP A 213 -15.05 0.57 33.96
CA ASP A 213 -13.67 0.46 34.45
C ASP A 213 -12.70 -0.19 33.43
N LYS A 214 -13.17 -0.58 32.25
CA LYS A 214 -12.37 -1.31 31.27
C LYS A 214 -12.66 -0.85 29.84
N ASP A 215 -11.62 -0.33 29.20
CA ASP A 215 -11.63 -0.04 27.78
C ASP A 215 -11.53 -1.33 26.94
N VAL A 216 -12.07 -1.29 25.74
CA VAL A 216 -11.93 -2.36 24.75
C VAL A 216 -10.87 -1.97 23.73
N ASN A 217 -9.93 -2.89 23.50
CA ASN A 217 -8.98 -2.78 22.42
C ASN A 217 -9.50 -3.55 21.20
N ALA A 218 -10.05 -2.84 20.23
CA ALA A 218 -10.39 -3.43 18.93
C ALA A 218 -9.15 -3.42 18.02
N GLY A 219 -8.95 -4.48 17.25
CA GLY A 219 -7.78 -4.61 16.40
C GLY A 219 -8.03 -5.50 15.19
N ILE A 220 -7.16 -5.34 14.22
CA ILE A 220 -7.04 -6.21 13.04
C ILE A 220 -5.59 -6.61 12.84
N ASP A 221 -5.37 -7.86 12.42
CA ASP A 221 -4.09 -8.31 11.89
C ASP A 221 -4.14 -8.23 10.37
N VAL A 222 -3.14 -7.59 9.76
CA VAL A 222 -3.07 -7.43 8.31
C VAL A 222 -1.77 -7.98 7.78
N SER A 223 -1.87 -8.90 6.82
CA SER A 223 -0.74 -9.42 6.05
C SER A 223 -0.75 -8.82 4.66
N MET A 224 0.41 -8.36 4.18
CA MET A 224 0.55 -7.74 2.88
C MET A 224 1.77 -8.27 2.15
N VAL A 225 1.66 -8.39 0.82
CA VAL A 225 2.76 -8.77 -0.07
C VAL A 225 2.73 -7.96 -1.35
N ALA A 226 3.88 -7.42 -1.73
CA ALA A 226 4.13 -6.87 -3.06
C ALA A 226 5.05 -7.82 -3.82
N VAL A 227 4.65 -8.20 -5.03
CA VAL A 227 5.39 -9.10 -5.90
C VAL A 227 5.53 -8.51 -7.30
N THR A 228 6.64 -8.87 -7.97
CA THR A 228 6.93 -8.54 -9.37
C THR A 228 7.31 -9.77 -10.13
#